data_3e848cc355b9333c8a46765cf18c4c62
#
_entry.id   3e848cc355b9333c8a46765cf18c4c62
#
_cell.length_a   1.000
_cell.length_b   1.000
_cell.length_c   1.000
_cell.angle_alpha   90.00
_cell.angle_beta   90.00
_cell.angle_gamma   90.00
#
_symmetry.space_group_name_H-M   'P 1'
#
loop_
_entity.id
_entity.type
_entity.pdbx_description
1 polymer ?
#
loop_
_entity_poly.entity_id
_entity_poly.type
_entity_poly.pdbx_seq_one_letter_code
_entity_poly.pdbx_strand_id
1 'polypeptide(L)'
;MDRGYESYNLMAHFQEKGWFYVIRIREGKQSMYSSFNLPNTECFEQTFSLTLSRKQTKQFKKLYHDFPNNYHFIPHNSTFDFLPETSQKQDPVALYELPFRMVRLEVEEGKYETLVTNTDYSVQELKNLYASRWGIETSFRDLKYSIGLVNFHAKKKEGILQEIFARFTNFNFCRWVTSQLAIDSSHKKQRYKVCFSDAAYACRLFLNGSLSSLQLKNYLKKQLSIIRPNRKYPRKIKTQSVVDFIYRVT
;
A
#
# COMPACT_ATOMS: atom_id res chain seq x y z
N MET A 1 -0.22 -3.19 -2.25
CA MET A 1 0.03 -3.28 -0.79
C MET A 1 1.52 -3.44 -0.52
N ASP A 2 2.01 -3.08 0.68
CA ASP A 2 3.43 -3.17 1.03
C ASP A 2 3.77 -4.52 1.68
N ARG A 3 5.07 -4.79 1.89
CA ARG A 3 5.65 -6.05 2.44
C ARG A 3 5.02 -6.54 3.75
N GLY A 4 4.44 -5.65 4.56
CA GLY A 4 3.74 -6.02 5.79
C GLY A 4 2.43 -6.79 5.59
N TYR A 5 1.93 -6.86 4.36
CA TYR A 5 0.68 -7.54 3.99
C TYR A 5 0.91 -8.92 3.36
N GLU A 6 2.14 -9.44 3.39
CA GLU A 6 2.51 -10.77 2.91
C GLU A 6 1.88 -11.85 3.80
N SER A 7 0.70 -12.37 3.39
CA SER A 7 -0.05 -13.37 4.16
C SER A 7 -0.98 -14.18 3.25
N TYR A 8 -0.91 -15.50 3.34
CA TYR A 8 -1.84 -16.40 2.65
C TYR A 8 -3.28 -16.16 3.11
N ASN A 9 -3.51 -15.91 4.41
CA ASN A 9 -4.84 -15.61 4.94
C ASN A 9 -5.45 -14.38 4.29
N LEU A 10 -4.67 -13.31 4.16
CA LEU A 10 -5.13 -12.08 3.52
C LEU A 10 -5.46 -12.31 2.04
N MET A 11 -4.62 -13.06 1.32
CA MET A 11 -4.87 -13.42 -0.09
C MET A 11 -6.16 -14.23 -0.22
N ALA A 12 -6.39 -15.19 0.67
CA ALA A 12 -7.61 -15.97 0.71
C ALA A 12 -8.86 -15.11 0.98
N HIS A 13 -8.79 -14.17 1.91
CA HIS A 13 -9.89 -13.21 2.14
C HIS A 13 -10.22 -12.37 0.91
N PHE A 14 -9.22 -11.95 0.14
CA PHE A 14 -9.47 -11.24 -1.12
C PHE A 14 -10.12 -12.15 -2.17
N GLN A 15 -9.67 -13.40 -2.27
CA GLN A 15 -10.25 -14.39 -3.18
C GLN A 15 -11.72 -14.64 -2.86
N GLU A 16 -12.06 -14.92 -1.61
CA GLU A 16 -13.44 -15.19 -1.16
C GLU A 16 -14.39 -13.99 -1.37
N LYS A 17 -13.84 -12.77 -1.31
CA LYS A 17 -14.60 -11.54 -1.59
C LYS A 17 -14.63 -11.16 -3.06
N GLY A 18 -13.97 -11.90 -3.93
CA GLY A 18 -13.82 -11.53 -5.34
C GLY A 18 -13.05 -10.22 -5.56
N TRP A 19 -12.16 -9.86 -4.64
CA TRP A 19 -11.38 -8.64 -4.73
C TRP A 19 -10.03 -8.88 -5.40
N PHE A 20 -9.57 -7.89 -6.15
CA PHE A 20 -8.24 -7.90 -6.75
C PHE A 20 -7.19 -7.37 -5.77
N TYR A 21 -5.99 -7.94 -5.85
CA TYR A 21 -4.86 -7.48 -5.06
C TYR A 21 -3.55 -7.48 -5.85
N VAL A 22 -2.67 -6.57 -5.44
CA VAL A 22 -1.24 -6.58 -5.79
C VAL A 22 -0.49 -6.33 -4.50
N ILE A 23 0.28 -7.31 -4.05
CA ILE A 23 1.03 -7.28 -2.79
C ILE A 23 2.51 -7.42 -3.12
N ARG A 24 3.33 -6.50 -2.61
CA ARG A 24 4.77 -6.64 -2.63
C ARG A 24 5.20 -7.63 -1.54
N ILE A 25 6.01 -8.61 -1.91
CA ILE A 25 6.56 -9.59 -0.97
C ILE A 25 8.06 -9.36 -0.71
N ARG A 26 8.57 -9.94 0.38
CA ARG A 26 9.98 -9.90 0.72
C ARG A 26 10.73 -10.96 -0.08
N GLU A 27 11.92 -10.61 -0.56
CA GLU A 27 12.89 -11.56 -1.08
C GLU A 27 13.89 -11.87 0.04
N GLY A 28 14.06 -13.12 0.38
CA GLY A 28 15.01 -13.54 1.42
C GLY A 28 14.59 -14.79 2.17
N LYS A 29 15.44 -15.25 3.07
CA LYS A 29 15.16 -16.42 3.92
C LYS A 29 13.94 -16.15 4.79
N GLN A 30 13.08 -17.16 4.96
CA GLN A 30 11.85 -17.11 5.77
C GLN A 30 10.74 -16.17 5.23
N SER A 31 10.76 -15.86 3.94
CA SER A 31 9.69 -15.13 3.25
C SER A 31 8.83 -16.09 2.42
N MET A 32 7.67 -15.61 1.97
CA MET A 32 6.84 -16.33 1.00
C MET A 32 7.65 -16.68 -0.27
N TYR A 33 8.50 -15.76 -0.73
CA TYR A 33 9.39 -15.98 -1.89
C TYR A 33 10.26 -17.24 -1.73
N SER A 34 10.86 -17.45 -0.56
CA SER A 34 11.75 -18.59 -0.30
C SER A 34 11.04 -19.94 -0.16
N SER A 35 9.72 -19.94 -0.13
CA SER A 35 8.91 -21.18 -0.03
C SER A 35 8.66 -21.84 -1.38
N PHE A 36 9.08 -21.21 -2.49
CA PHE A 36 8.84 -21.68 -3.85
C PHE A 36 10.13 -21.97 -4.59
N ASN A 37 10.06 -22.96 -5.50
CA ASN A 37 11.09 -23.18 -6.50
C ASN A 37 10.86 -22.19 -7.66
N LEU A 38 11.60 -21.09 -7.64
CA LEU A 38 11.46 -19.99 -8.58
C LEU A 38 12.60 -20.01 -9.63
N PRO A 39 12.37 -19.43 -10.84
CA PRO A 39 13.41 -19.27 -11.82
C PRO A 39 14.58 -18.44 -11.28
N ASN A 40 15.83 -18.86 -11.58
CA ASN A 40 17.01 -18.10 -11.23
C ASN A 40 17.31 -17.01 -12.29
N THR A 41 16.33 -16.11 -12.48
CA THR A 41 16.39 -15.00 -13.42
C THR A 41 16.06 -13.69 -12.72
N GLU A 42 16.60 -12.59 -13.22
CA GLU A 42 16.36 -11.27 -12.64
C GLU A 42 14.89 -10.87 -12.72
N CYS A 43 14.21 -11.21 -13.82
CA CYS A 43 12.79 -11.01 -14.01
C CYS A 43 12.14 -12.34 -14.34
N PHE A 44 10.96 -12.58 -13.78
CA PHE A 44 10.14 -13.74 -14.12
C PHE A 44 8.66 -13.47 -13.86
N GLU A 45 7.83 -14.30 -14.47
CA GLU A 45 6.40 -14.37 -14.22
C GLU A 45 6.01 -15.85 -14.12
N GLN A 46 5.34 -16.21 -13.04
CA GLN A 46 4.91 -17.59 -12.79
C GLN A 46 3.56 -17.61 -12.10
N THR A 47 2.66 -18.47 -12.62
CA THR A 47 1.35 -18.70 -12.02
C THR A 47 1.41 -19.93 -11.12
N PHE A 48 0.73 -19.86 -9.99
CA PHE A 48 0.62 -20.89 -8.98
C PHE A 48 -0.85 -21.26 -8.75
N SER A 49 -1.12 -22.54 -8.55
CA SER A 49 -2.35 -23.03 -7.93
C SER A 49 -1.94 -23.77 -6.68
N LEU A 50 -1.91 -23.06 -5.56
CA LEU A 50 -1.33 -23.55 -4.31
C LEU A 50 -2.39 -24.17 -3.44
N THR A 51 -2.24 -25.46 -3.14
CA THR A 51 -3.09 -26.19 -2.19
C THR A 51 -2.55 -26.04 -0.77
N LEU A 52 -3.30 -25.36 0.07
CA LEU A 52 -2.98 -25.14 1.48
C LEU A 52 -3.65 -26.18 2.36
N SER A 53 -2.94 -26.70 3.37
CA SER A 53 -3.49 -27.65 4.34
C SER A 53 -2.74 -27.60 5.67
N ARG A 54 -3.43 -27.98 6.76
CA ARG A 54 -2.82 -28.21 8.08
C ARG A 54 -2.47 -29.69 8.33
N LYS A 55 -2.68 -30.57 7.37
CA LYS A 55 -2.46 -32.02 7.52
C LYS A 55 -0.96 -32.34 7.57
N GLN A 56 -0.54 -33.17 8.53
CA GLN A 56 0.86 -33.56 8.77
C GLN A 56 1.11 -35.06 8.64
N THR A 57 0.32 -35.78 7.84
CA THR A 57 0.60 -37.20 7.56
C THR A 57 1.90 -37.34 6.76
N LYS A 58 2.50 -38.55 6.78
CA LYS A 58 3.73 -38.85 6.00
C LYS A 58 3.54 -38.49 4.51
N GLN A 59 2.36 -38.77 3.96
CA GLN A 59 2.02 -38.45 2.57
C GLN A 59 2.04 -36.92 2.31
N PHE A 60 1.38 -36.15 3.16
CA PHE A 60 1.34 -34.68 3.00
C PHE A 60 2.71 -34.01 3.23
N LYS A 61 3.49 -34.50 4.19
CA LYS A 61 4.87 -34.01 4.39
C LYS A 61 5.72 -34.26 3.15
N LYS A 62 5.54 -35.38 2.46
CA LYS A 62 6.21 -35.66 1.20
C LYS A 62 5.74 -34.70 0.09
N LEU A 63 4.43 -34.45 -0.04
CA LEU A 63 3.89 -33.47 -1.01
C LEU A 63 4.44 -32.05 -0.80
N TYR A 64 4.50 -31.57 0.42
CA TYR A 64 5.09 -30.26 0.74
C TYR A 64 6.56 -30.14 0.37
N HIS A 65 7.31 -31.24 0.54
CA HIS A 65 8.74 -31.28 0.22
C HIS A 65 8.99 -31.40 -1.29
N ASP A 66 8.31 -32.35 -1.94
CA ASP A 66 8.57 -32.70 -3.35
C ASP A 66 7.91 -31.69 -4.33
N PHE A 67 6.81 -31.07 -3.91
CA PHE A 67 6.02 -30.16 -4.76
C PHE A 67 5.72 -28.82 -4.04
N PRO A 68 6.74 -28.04 -3.65
CA PRO A 68 6.53 -26.79 -2.88
C PRO A 68 5.77 -25.71 -3.67
N ASN A 69 5.75 -25.77 -4.99
CA ASN A 69 4.99 -24.84 -5.84
C ASN A 69 3.49 -25.17 -5.90
N ASN A 70 3.09 -26.38 -5.43
CA ASN A 70 1.69 -26.83 -5.50
C ASN A 70 1.08 -27.06 -4.12
N TYR A 71 1.88 -27.46 -3.12
CA TYR A 71 1.40 -27.79 -1.79
C TYR A 71 2.15 -27.03 -0.71
N HIS A 72 1.41 -26.43 0.21
CA HIS A 72 2.01 -25.69 1.32
C HIS A 72 1.33 -26.03 2.65
N PHE A 73 2.15 -26.20 3.68
CA PHE A 73 1.69 -26.45 5.04
C PHE A 73 1.40 -25.13 5.76
N ILE A 74 0.21 -25.02 6.35
CA ILE A 74 -0.16 -23.91 7.24
C ILE A 74 0.02 -24.36 8.69
N PRO A 75 0.97 -23.78 9.44
CA PRO A 75 1.16 -24.11 10.86
C PRO A 75 -0.09 -23.82 11.70
N HIS A 76 -0.31 -24.60 12.75
CA HIS A 76 -1.47 -24.43 13.65
C HIS A 76 -1.45 -23.08 14.40
N ASN A 77 -0.27 -22.52 14.65
CA ASN A 77 -0.10 -21.20 15.28
C ASN A 77 -0.22 -20.03 14.29
N SER A 78 -0.43 -20.32 13.00
CA SER A 78 -0.66 -19.29 11.98
C SER A 78 -2.15 -19.11 11.76
N THR A 79 -2.61 -17.87 11.74
CA THR A 79 -3.99 -17.51 11.40
C THR A 79 -4.28 -17.87 9.95
N PHE A 80 -5.27 -18.72 9.73
CA PHE A 80 -5.84 -19.01 8.42
C PHE A 80 -7.30 -19.43 8.59
N ASP A 81 -8.22 -18.51 8.21
CA ASP A 81 -9.63 -18.60 8.58
C ASP A 81 -10.44 -19.61 7.75
N PHE A 82 -9.86 -20.11 6.65
CA PHE A 82 -10.52 -21.04 5.71
C PHE A 82 -10.08 -22.51 5.87
N LEU A 83 -9.32 -22.80 6.91
CA LEU A 83 -8.98 -24.16 7.31
C LEU A 83 -9.28 -24.35 8.81
N PRO A 84 -9.72 -25.54 9.24
CA PRO A 84 -9.96 -25.81 10.66
C PRO A 84 -8.69 -25.55 11.47
N GLU A 85 -8.85 -24.96 12.66
CA GLU A 85 -7.72 -24.61 13.54
C GLU A 85 -6.88 -25.82 13.93
N THR A 86 -7.54 -26.97 14.16
CA THR A 86 -6.89 -28.23 14.49
C THR A 86 -7.28 -29.28 13.47
N SER A 87 -6.36 -30.18 13.14
CA SER A 87 -6.62 -31.34 12.28
C SER A 87 -6.04 -32.59 12.90
N GLN A 88 -6.91 -33.46 13.38
CA GLN A 88 -6.53 -34.78 13.89
C GLN A 88 -6.29 -35.75 12.72
N LYS A 89 -5.62 -36.89 13.00
CA LYS A 89 -5.33 -37.89 11.94
C LYS A 89 -6.60 -38.47 11.30
N GLN A 90 -7.68 -38.57 12.07
CA GLN A 90 -8.96 -39.14 11.64
C GLN A 90 -9.88 -38.14 10.92
N ASP A 91 -9.60 -36.85 11.04
CA ASP A 91 -10.41 -35.83 10.39
C ASP A 91 -10.32 -35.93 8.86
N PRO A 92 -11.39 -35.59 8.12
CA PRO A 92 -11.33 -35.38 6.70
C PRO A 92 -10.21 -34.38 6.33
N VAL A 93 -9.58 -34.59 5.18
CA VAL A 93 -8.54 -33.70 4.71
C VAL A 93 -9.21 -32.38 4.24
N ALA A 94 -8.98 -31.30 5.00
CA ALA A 94 -9.37 -29.97 4.57
C ALA A 94 -8.24 -29.35 3.71
N LEU A 95 -8.62 -28.90 2.52
CA LEU A 95 -7.76 -28.28 1.53
C LEU A 95 -8.33 -26.92 1.15
N TYR A 96 -7.46 -25.95 0.90
CA TYR A 96 -7.83 -24.66 0.36
C TYR A 96 -6.98 -24.36 -0.87
N GLU A 97 -7.64 -24.09 -2.00
CA GLU A 97 -6.99 -23.75 -3.26
C GLU A 97 -6.79 -22.24 -3.37
N LEU A 98 -5.54 -21.80 -3.53
CA LEU A 98 -5.17 -20.42 -3.62
C LEU A 98 -4.41 -20.16 -4.94
N PRO A 99 -5.11 -19.80 -6.02
CA PRO A 99 -4.49 -19.37 -7.27
C PRO A 99 -3.95 -17.95 -7.15
N PHE A 100 -2.73 -17.75 -7.62
CA PHE A 100 -2.11 -16.43 -7.74
C PHE A 100 -0.96 -16.45 -8.73
N ARG A 101 -0.51 -15.27 -9.10
CA ARG A 101 0.64 -15.05 -9.97
C ARG A 101 1.72 -14.31 -9.21
N MET A 102 2.95 -14.75 -9.34
CA MET A 102 4.14 -14.07 -8.82
C MET A 102 4.92 -13.46 -9.97
N VAL A 103 5.19 -12.19 -9.89
CA VAL A 103 5.89 -11.41 -10.92
C VAL A 103 7.07 -10.69 -10.29
N ARG A 104 8.27 -11.02 -10.74
CA ARG A 104 9.49 -10.26 -10.38
C ARG A 104 9.82 -9.33 -11.53
N LEU A 105 9.87 -8.05 -11.25
CA LEU A 105 10.05 -7.01 -12.26
C LEU A 105 11.07 -5.96 -11.83
N GLU A 106 11.73 -5.37 -12.80
CA GLU A 106 12.63 -4.25 -12.58
C GLU A 106 11.83 -2.96 -12.41
N VAL A 107 11.91 -2.35 -11.24
CA VAL A 107 11.24 -1.07 -10.92
C VAL A 107 12.10 0.14 -11.23
N GLU A 108 13.40 0.03 -11.04
CA GLU A 108 14.45 0.98 -11.43
C GLU A 108 15.66 0.20 -11.90
N GLU A 109 16.56 0.81 -12.64
CA GLU A 109 17.79 0.19 -13.13
C GLU A 109 18.55 -0.56 -12.03
N GLY A 110 18.67 -1.88 -12.19
CA GLY A 110 19.31 -2.78 -11.23
C GLY A 110 18.52 -3.00 -9.93
N LYS A 111 17.27 -2.57 -9.83
CA LYS A 111 16.42 -2.79 -8.65
C LYS A 111 15.17 -3.57 -9.01
N TYR A 112 15.05 -4.71 -8.40
CA TYR A 112 13.96 -5.65 -8.63
C TYR A 112 13.04 -5.71 -7.43
N GLU A 113 11.76 -5.95 -7.71
CA GLU A 113 10.73 -6.16 -6.69
C GLU A 113 9.85 -7.32 -7.12
N THR A 114 9.42 -8.11 -6.15
CA THR A 114 8.52 -9.24 -6.40
C THR A 114 7.13 -8.91 -5.91
N LEU A 115 6.16 -9.09 -6.79
CA LEU A 115 4.73 -8.83 -6.56
C LEU A 115 3.97 -10.15 -6.65
N VAL A 116 2.95 -10.30 -5.80
CA VAL A 116 1.96 -11.37 -5.84
C VAL A 116 0.60 -10.76 -6.17
N THR A 117 -0.12 -11.35 -7.11
CA THR A 117 -1.40 -10.83 -7.59
C THR A 117 -2.33 -11.93 -8.07
N ASN A 118 -3.65 -11.68 -8.00
CA ASN A 118 -4.69 -12.47 -8.65
C ASN A 118 -5.27 -11.78 -9.89
N THR A 119 -4.59 -10.75 -10.44
CA THR A 119 -5.02 -10.04 -11.64
C THR A 119 -4.29 -10.53 -12.88
N ASP A 120 -4.88 -10.31 -14.05
CA ASP A 120 -4.29 -10.60 -15.36
C ASP A 120 -3.50 -9.40 -15.92
N TYR A 121 -3.21 -8.40 -15.11
CA TYR A 121 -2.47 -7.21 -15.54
C TYR A 121 -1.11 -7.57 -16.12
N SER A 122 -0.76 -6.94 -17.22
CA SER A 122 0.58 -7.05 -17.80
C SER A 122 1.65 -6.57 -16.83
N VAL A 123 2.89 -6.99 -17.04
CA VAL A 123 4.04 -6.56 -16.23
C VAL A 123 4.16 -5.03 -16.22
N GLN A 124 3.86 -4.37 -17.35
CA GLN A 124 3.91 -2.90 -17.45
C GLN A 124 2.80 -2.23 -16.62
N GLU A 125 1.60 -2.78 -16.62
CA GLU A 125 0.50 -2.29 -15.77
C GLU A 125 0.81 -2.48 -14.28
N LEU A 126 1.36 -3.63 -13.90
CA LEU A 126 1.81 -3.89 -12.53
C LEU A 126 2.92 -2.92 -12.11
N LYS A 127 3.87 -2.61 -13.00
CA LYS A 127 4.93 -1.61 -12.74
C LYS A 127 4.34 -0.22 -12.51
N ASN A 128 3.38 0.21 -13.34
CA ASN A 128 2.69 1.49 -13.20
C ASN A 128 1.87 1.56 -11.91
N LEU A 129 1.13 0.49 -11.61
CA LEU A 129 0.34 0.40 -10.38
C LEU A 129 1.23 0.42 -9.13
N TYR A 130 2.35 -0.32 -9.16
CA TYR A 130 3.33 -0.30 -8.07
C TYR A 130 3.94 1.10 -7.88
N ALA A 131 4.30 1.78 -8.96
CA ALA A 131 4.80 3.16 -8.90
C ALA A 131 3.78 4.12 -8.28
N SER A 132 2.48 3.93 -8.54
CA SER A 132 1.40 4.75 -7.96
C SER A 132 1.29 4.62 -6.44
N ARG A 133 1.77 3.49 -5.84
CA ARG A 133 1.84 3.28 -4.39
C ARG A 133 2.63 4.38 -3.67
N TRP A 134 3.64 4.95 -4.32
CA TRP A 134 4.43 6.06 -3.76
C TRP A 134 3.59 7.28 -3.38
N GLY A 135 2.42 7.42 -3.99
CA GLY A 135 1.44 8.46 -3.64
C GLY A 135 0.97 8.36 -2.20
N ILE A 136 0.92 7.16 -1.60
CA ILE A 136 0.52 6.94 -0.19
C ILE A 136 1.53 7.59 0.76
N GLU A 137 2.83 7.39 0.53
CA GLU A 137 3.89 7.98 1.36
C GLU A 137 3.87 9.52 1.30
N THR A 138 3.61 10.07 0.12
CA THR A 138 3.41 11.51 -0.07
C THR A 138 2.17 11.99 0.67
N SER A 139 1.07 11.25 0.62
CA SER A 139 -0.17 11.56 1.33
C SER A 139 0.02 11.57 2.85
N PHE A 140 0.75 10.61 3.41
CA PHE A 140 1.09 10.61 4.84
C PHE A 140 1.95 11.83 5.22
N ARG A 141 2.88 12.22 4.38
CA ARG A 141 3.68 13.43 4.61
C ARG A 141 2.81 14.68 4.61
N ASP A 142 1.91 14.79 3.64
CA ASP A 142 1.00 15.93 3.53
C ASP A 142 0.02 15.99 4.71
N LEU A 143 -0.51 14.84 5.15
CA LEU A 143 -1.33 14.74 6.36
C LEU A 143 -0.56 15.18 7.61
N LYS A 144 0.65 14.68 7.80
CA LYS A 144 1.44 14.99 8.99
C LYS A 144 1.85 16.45 9.07
N TYR A 145 2.33 17.00 7.97
CA TYR A 145 2.99 18.32 7.98
C TYR A 145 2.12 19.45 7.40
N SER A 146 1.47 19.24 6.26
CA SER A 146 0.65 20.30 5.64
C SER A 146 -0.71 20.48 6.33
N ILE A 147 -1.30 19.37 6.75
CA ILE A 147 -2.57 19.36 7.51
C ILE A 147 -2.33 19.44 9.02
N GLY A 148 -1.15 19.02 9.50
CA GLY A 148 -0.76 19.10 10.90
C GLY A 148 -1.27 17.95 11.77
N LEU A 149 -1.46 16.75 11.22
CA LEU A 149 -1.98 15.57 11.95
C LEU A 149 -1.07 15.10 13.11
N VAL A 150 0.11 15.64 13.27
CA VAL A 150 1.02 15.34 14.40
C VAL A 150 0.83 16.27 15.60
N ASN A 151 0.04 17.34 15.47
CA ASN A 151 -0.16 18.34 16.52
C ASN A 151 -1.61 18.33 16.98
N PHE A 152 -1.87 18.00 18.24
CA PHE A 152 -3.21 17.97 18.82
C PHE A 152 -3.35 19.02 19.91
N HIS A 153 -4.55 19.62 20.04
CA HIS A 153 -4.91 20.53 21.13
C HIS A 153 -5.64 19.78 22.23
N ALA A 154 -6.49 18.82 21.85
CA ALA A 154 -7.25 18.03 22.79
C ALA A 154 -6.36 17.00 23.51
N LYS A 155 -6.65 16.79 24.80
CA LYS A 155 -5.99 15.77 25.64
C LYS A 155 -6.88 14.54 25.85
N LYS A 156 -8.20 14.68 25.72
CA LYS A 156 -9.16 13.59 25.84
C LYS A 156 -9.31 12.84 24.52
N LYS A 157 -9.56 11.53 24.59
CA LYS A 157 -9.68 10.64 23.43
C LYS A 157 -10.70 11.15 22.41
N GLU A 158 -11.87 11.56 22.87
CA GLU A 158 -12.97 12.02 22.00
C GLU A 158 -12.56 13.29 21.23
N GLY A 159 -11.90 14.24 21.90
CA GLY A 159 -11.40 15.45 21.26
C GLY A 159 -10.28 15.17 20.26
N ILE A 160 -9.36 14.23 20.56
CA ILE A 160 -8.32 13.81 19.63
C ILE A 160 -8.93 13.17 18.38
N LEU A 161 -9.92 12.28 18.55
CA LEU A 161 -10.63 11.68 17.42
C LEU A 161 -11.36 12.73 16.57
N GLN A 162 -12.01 13.71 17.20
CA GLN A 162 -12.65 14.82 16.50
C GLN A 162 -11.63 15.62 15.66
N GLU A 163 -10.48 15.95 16.23
CA GLU A 163 -9.42 16.63 15.48
C GLU A 163 -8.89 15.78 14.32
N ILE A 164 -8.72 14.47 14.51
CA ILE A 164 -8.30 13.54 13.45
C ILE A 164 -9.31 13.56 12.30
N PHE A 165 -10.59 13.37 12.59
CA PHE A 165 -11.62 13.34 11.54
C PHE A 165 -11.75 14.69 10.83
N ALA A 166 -11.70 15.81 11.53
CA ALA A 166 -11.71 17.13 10.93
C ALA A 166 -10.54 17.34 9.95
N ARG A 167 -9.35 16.86 10.30
CA ARG A 167 -8.15 16.95 9.46
C ARG A 167 -8.23 16.02 8.26
N PHE A 168 -8.74 14.81 8.41
CA PHE A 168 -9.00 13.91 7.28
C PHE A 168 -10.04 14.51 6.32
N THR A 169 -11.10 15.11 6.84
CA THR A 169 -12.10 15.79 6.01
C THR A 169 -11.47 16.91 5.19
N ASN A 170 -10.67 17.77 5.84
CA ASN A 170 -9.94 18.84 5.12
C ASN A 170 -8.96 18.25 4.08
N PHE A 171 -8.22 17.21 4.43
CA PHE A 171 -7.32 16.55 3.49
C PHE A 171 -8.03 16.02 2.25
N ASN A 172 -9.12 15.26 2.45
CA ASN A 172 -9.89 14.69 1.36
C ASN A 172 -10.52 15.78 0.49
N PHE A 173 -11.06 16.82 1.11
CA PHE A 173 -11.59 17.98 0.40
C PHE A 173 -10.52 18.67 -0.45
N CYS A 174 -9.33 18.95 0.12
CA CYS A 174 -8.20 19.52 -0.63
C CYS A 174 -7.79 18.64 -1.81
N ARG A 175 -7.70 17.32 -1.61
CA ARG A 175 -7.36 16.38 -2.69
C ARG A 175 -8.41 16.39 -3.80
N TRP A 176 -9.68 16.38 -3.42
CA TRP A 176 -10.78 16.43 -4.38
C TRP A 176 -10.77 17.75 -5.17
N VAL A 177 -10.72 18.89 -4.51
CA VAL A 177 -10.69 20.21 -5.17
C VAL A 177 -9.48 20.35 -6.11
N THR A 178 -8.29 19.95 -5.64
CA THR A 178 -7.08 20.02 -6.47
C THR A 178 -7.10 19.09 -7.67
N SER A 179 -7.79 17.94 -7.59
CA SER A 179 -7.95 17.00 -8.71
C SER A 179 -8.90 17.52 -9.80
N GLN A 180 -9.85 18.39 -9.43
CA GLN A 180 -10.81 19.00 -10.38
C GLN A 180 -10.24 20.23 -11.10
N LEU A 181 -9.07 20.72 -10.69
CA LEU A 181 -8.48 21.90 -11.30
C LEU A 181 -7.68 21.53 -12.55
N ALA A 182 -8.19 21.93 -13.71
CA ALA A 182 -7.40 21.90 -14.93
C ALA A 182 -6.28 22.94 -14.83
N ILE A 183 -5.03 22.49 -14.85
CA ILE A 183 -3.84 23.34 -14.92
C ILE A 183 -3.41 23.38 -16.38
N ASP A 184 -3.63 24.52 -17.02
CA ASP A 184 -3.10 24.75 -18.35
C ASP A 184 -1.57 24.91 -18.28
N SER A 185 -0.88 23.92 -18.81
CA SER A 185 0.57 23.90 -18.93
C SER A 185 1.05 23.87 -20.38
N SER A 186 0.14 24.06 -21.36
CA SER A 186 0.44 23.96 -22.80
C SER A 186 1.52 24.92 -23.26
N HIS A 187 1.59 26.12 -22.66
CA HIS A 187 2.60 27.14 -22.97
C HIS A 187 3.82 27.16 -22.04
N LYS A 188 3.93 26.18 -21.12
CA LYS A 188 5.00 26.13 -20.12
C LYS A 188 6.01 25.03 -20.43
N LYS A 189 7.30 25.33 -20.34
CA LYS A 189 8.40 24.35 -20.52
C LYS A 189 8.36 23.19 -19.51
N GLN A 190 7.65 23.34 -18.39
CA GLN A 190 7.61 22.38 -17.29
C GLN A 190 6.15 22.08 -16.90
N ARG A 191 5.93 20.87 -16.38
CA ARG A 191 4.62 20.50 -15.80
C ARG A 191 4.48 21.09 -14.41
N TYR A 192 3.29 21.54 -14.08
CA TYR A 192 2.94 22.13 -12.79
C TYR A 192 1.83 21.34 -12.11
N LYS A 193 1.82 21.41 -10.80
CA LYS A 193 0.72 20.95 -9.95
C LYS A 193 0.40 22.02 -8.91
N VAL A 194 -0.80 21.99 -8.34
CA VAL A 194 -1.15 22.86 -7.22
C VAL A 194 -0.25 22.54 -6.03
N CYS A 195 0.27 23.57 -5.38
CA CYS A 195 1.00 23.43 -4.11
C CYS A 195 0.03 22.96 -3.04
N PHE A 196 0.25 21.76 -2.49
CA PHE A 196 -0.71 21.14 -1.55
C PHE A 196 -0.82 21.92 -0.23
N SER A 197 0.28 22.48 0.28
CA SER A 197 0.26 23.28 1.53
C SER A 197 -0.60 24.52 1.39
N ASP A 198 -0.49 25.24 0.25
CA ASP A 198 -1.30 26.42 -0.04
C ASP A 198 -2.76 26.04 -0.29
N ALA A 199 -2.99 24.88 -0.94
CA ALA A 199 -4.33 24.35 -1.11
C ALA A 199 -5.00 24.02 0.24
N ALA A 200 -4.27 23.37 1.15
CA ALA A 200 -4.76 23.06 2.48
C ALA A 200 -5.16 24.32 3.27
N TYR A 201 -4.35 25.37 3.17
CA TYR A 201 -4.66 26.65 3.78
C TYR A 201 -5.91 27.30 3.18
N ALA A 202 -5.98 27.41 1.85
CA ALA A 202 -7.12 28.03 1.16
C ALA A 202 -8.43 27.24 1.34
N CYS A 203 -8.37 25.90 1.31
CA CYS A 203 -9.53 25.05 1.58
C CYS A 203 -10.05 25.24 3.01
N ARG A 204 -9.18 25.39 4.01
CA ARG A 204 -9.59 25.70 5.38
C ARG A 204 -10.31 27.06 5.46
N LEU A 205 -9.80 28.09 4.76
CA LEU A 205 -10.47 29.39 4.69
C LEU A 205 -11.84 29.33 4.00
N PHE A 206 -11.96 28.47 2.98
CA PHE A 206 -13.24 28.21 2.33
C PHE A 206 -14.23 27.51 3.27
N LEU A 207 -13.79 26.47 3.98
CA LEU A 207 -14.65 25.69 4.89
C LEU A 207 -15.15 26.53 6.08
N ASN A 208 -14.40 27.54 6.51
CA ASN A 208 -14.83 28.46 7.57
C ASN A 208 -15.57 29.71 7.03
N GLY A 209 -15.89 29.77 5.73
CA GLY A 209 -16.65 30.85 5.13
C GLY A 209 -15.86 32.11 4.78
N SER A 210 -14.54 32.12 4.97
CA SER A 210 -13.69 33.29 4.68
C SER A 210 -13.39 33.48 3.19
N LEU A 211 -13.58 32.46 2.36
CA LEU A 211 -13.41 32.51 0.90
C LEU A 211 -14.66 31.98 0.19
N SER A 212 -15.03 32.62 -0.92
CA SER A 212 -16.03 32.07 -1.85
C SER A 212 -15.39 31.00 -2.75
N SER A 213 -16.21 30.17 -3.41
CA SER A 213 -15.75 29.14 -4.36
C SER A 213 -14.94 29.70 -5.50
N LEU A 214 -15.32 30.89 -6.02
CA LEU A 214 -14.58 31.58 -7.08
C LEU A 214 -13.21 32.07 -6.60
N GLN A 215 -13.15 32.65 -5.41
CA GLN A 215 -11.89 33.08 -4.79
C GLN A 215 -10.94 31.89 -4.53
N LEU A 216 -11.46 30.78 -4.00
CA LEU A 216 -10.70 29.55 -3.82
C LEU A 216 -10.11 29.07 -5.15
N LYS A 217 -10.93 28.92 -6.19
CA LYS A 217 -10.49 28.50 -7.52
C LYS A 217 -9.39 29.41 -8.08
N ASN A 218 -9.57 30.73 -7.98
CA ASN A 218 -8.60 31.70 -8.49
C ASN A 218 -7.29 31.67 -7.70
N TYR A 219 -7.36 31.48 -6.39
CA TYR A 219 -6.20 31.37 -5.53
C TYR A 219 -5.38 30.13 -5.90
N LEU A 220 -6.02 28.97 -5.98
CA LEU A 220 -5.35 27.68 -6.27
C LEU A 220 -4.68 27.66 -7.64
N LYS A 221 -5.26 28.31 -8.65
CA LYS A 221 -4.66 28.44 -9.99
C LYS A 221 -3.35 29.23 -9.99
N LYS A 222 -3.14 30.09 -9.01
CA LYS A 222 -1.91 30.89 -8.86
C LYS A 222 -0.84 30.18 -8.05
N GLN A 223 -1.22 29.28 -7.16
CA GLN A 223 -0.32 28.57 -6.25
C GLN A 223 0.17 27.25 -6.87
N LEU A 224 1.06 27.36 -7.83
CA LEU A 224 1.58 26.22 -8.57
C LEU A 224 3.01 25.87 -8.17
N SER A 225 3.31 24.60 -8.06
CA SER A 225 4.65 24.06 -7.88
C SER A 225 5.08 23.23 -9.09
N ILE A 226 6.37 23.28 -9.43
CA ILE A 226 6.94 22.56 -10.56
C ILE A 226 6.99 21.07 -10.24
N ILE A 227 6.52 20.24 -11.18
CA ILE A 227 6.74 18.81 -11.15
C ILE A 227 8.14 18.55 -11.69
N ARG A 228 9.03 18.02 -10.85
CA ARG A 228 10.39 17.65 -11.23
C ARG A 228 10.47 16.12 -11.30
N PRO A 229 10.26 15.52 -12.50
CA PRO A 229 10.40 14.08 -12.66
C PRO A 229 11.86 13.66 -12.39
N ASN A 230 12.06 12.46 -11.94
CA ASN A 230 13.38 11.83 -11.72
C ASN A 230 14.30 12.52 -10.71
N ARG A 231 13.81 13.44 -9.88
CA ARG A 231 14.60 14.06 -8.83
C ARG A 231 14.82 13.06 -7.68
N LYS A 232 15.99 12.45 -7.62
CA LYS A 232 16.41 11.56 -6.53
C LYS A 232 17.25 12.36 -5.52
N TYR A 233 16.86 12.26 -4.25
CA TYR A 233 17.72 12.72 -3.15
C TYR A 233 18.21 11.50 -2.39
N PRO A 234 19.52 11.36 -2.12
CA PRO A 234 19.98 10.33 -1.21
C PRO A 234 19.32 10.54 0.15
N ARG A 235 18.62 9.52 0.64
CA ARG A 235 18.04 9.55 1.99
C ARG A 235 19.20 9.57 2.98
N LYS A 236 19.33 10.65 3.73
CA LYS A 236 20.10 10.62 4.98
C LYS A 236 19.29 9.73 5.94
N ILE A 237 19.80 8.54 6.24
CA ILE A 237 19.24 7.66 7.26
C ILE A 237 19.52 8.36 8.60
N LYS A 238 18.55 9.13 9.08
CA LYS A 238 18.55 9.58 10.46
C LYS A 238 17.90 8.47 11.26
N THR A 239 18.50 8.08 12.38
CA THR A 239 17.81 7.31 13.43
C THR A 239 16.47 7.97 13.68
N GLN A 240 15.37 7.21 13.55
CA GLN A 240 14.05 7.74 13.85
C GLN A 240 14.06 8.16 15.32
N SER A 241 14.02 9.47 15.55
CA SER A 241 13.60 9.97 16.86
C SER A 241 12.17 9.49 17.10
N VAL A 242 11.90 9.00 18.30
CA VAL A 242 10.53 8.73 18.75
C VAL A 242 9.72 9.99 18.43
N VAL A 243 8.70 9.85 17.58
CA VAL A 243 7.80 10.98 17.28
C VAL A 243 6.84 11.06 18.45
N ASP A 244 7.22 11.83 19.47
CA ASP A 244 6.30 12.21 20.52
C ASP A 244 5.22 13.11 19.90
N PHE A 245 3.94 12.82 20.24
CA PHE A 245 2.86 13.71 19.88
C PHE A 245 3.09 15.07 20.54
N ILE A 246 3.32 16.09 19.74
CA ILE A 246 3.54 17.43 20.23
C ILE A 246 2.15 18.04 20.52
N TYR A 247 1.82 18.15 21.80
CA TYR A 247 0.72 19.01 22.25
C TYR A 247 1.13 20.46 22.03
N ARG A 248 0.33 21.23 21.32
CA ARG A 248 0.52 22.69 21.32
C ARG A 248 0.17 23.19 22.72
N VAL A 249 1.17 23.72 23.40
CA VAL A 249 0.93 24.55 24.59
C VAL A 249 0.32 25.85 24.05
N THR A 250 -0.87 26.19 24.51
CA THR A 250 -1.55 27.46 24.23
C THR A 250 -0.77 28.61 24.83
#